data_99737457422b27c65a7367ab0d302589
#
_entry.id   99737457422b27c65a7367ab0d302589
#
_cell.length_a   1.000
_cell.length_b   1.000
_cell.length_c   1.000
_cell.angle_alpha   90.00
_cell.angle_beta   90.00
_cell.angle_gamma   90.00
#
_symmetry.space_group_name_H-M   'P 1'
#
loop_
_entity.id
_entity.type
_entity.pdbx_description
1 polymer ?
#
loop_
_entity_poly.entity_id
_entity_poly.type
_entity_poly.pdbx_seq_one_letter_code
_entity_poly.pdbx_strand_id
1 'polypeptide(L)'
;EVADLYDAVSIPHPTRPLVESFVVMLEPDLASFRSAMKRNIRESIRKCYNSAKRDGIDLQFRCLRDSGSIGAFLPDFYRLHALRANQTHGTRHRNVFEEDYARQFIATLASDPDRSGLRLFLMQHHDRVVAARLGFETEDGLYLYYSGYEAEFGKYSVMTTLVYEVIKQSIESGKKAVNLSVGRDVSKTRWSPREQTYRWNLMFRPTMRGLMARFAILSMMRLEYAGYLPALRLS
;
A
#
# COMPACT_ATOMS: atom_id res chain seq x y z
N GLU A 1 -14.26 -3.21 24.33
CA GLU A 1 -14.01 -1.84 24.86
C GLU A 1 -14.23 -0.72 23.82
N VAL A 2 -13.72 -0.80 22.61
CA VAL A 2 -14.06 0.20 21.55
C VAL A 2 -15.41 -0.12 20.90
N ALA A 3 -15.78 -1.39 20.81
CA ALA A 3 -17.07 -1.82 20.27
C ALA A 3 -18.27 -1.37 21.14
N ASP A 4 -18.06 -1.20 22.43
CA ASP A 4 -19.09 -0.74 23.38
C ASP A 4 -19.42 0.75 23.24
N LEU A 5 -18.54 1.51 22.56
CA LEU A 5 -18.71 2.95 22.34
C LEU A 5 -19.43 3.29 21.03
N TYR A 6 -19.58 2.33 20.12
CA TYR A 6 -20.15 2.54 18.79
C TYR A 6 -21.09 1.44 18.40
N ASP A 7 -22.22 1.82 17.84
CA ASP A 7 -23.16 0.90 17.20
C ASP A 7 -22.55 0.44 15.86
N ALA A 8 -21.92 -0.74 15.88
CA ALA A 8 -21.26 -1.29 14.69
C ALA A 8 -22.29 -1.97 13.79
N VAL A 9 -22.42 -1.50 12.57
CA VAL A 9 -23.25 -2.11 11.53
C VAL A 9 -22.34 -2.80 10.53
N SER A 10 -22.32 -4.13 10.56
CA SER A 10 -21.76 -4.93 9.46
C SER A 10 -22.80 -4.97 8.34
N ILE A 11 -22.53 -4.31 7.23
CA ILE A 11 -23.45 -4.30 6.08
C ILE A 11 -22.90 -5.29 5.05
N PRO A 12 -23.51 -6.47 4.91
CA PRO A 12 -23.26 -7.32 3.77
C PRO A 12 -23.88 -6.61 2.55
N HIS A 13 -23.01 -6.05 1.68
CA HIS A 13 -23.49 -5.39 0.46
C HIS A 13 -23.29 -6.34 -0.73
N PRO A 14 -24.35 -6.94 -1.26
CA PRO A 14 -24.25 -7.92 -2.33
C PRO A 14 -23.78 -7.33 -3.67
N THR A 15 -23.84 -6.02 -3.84
CA THR A 15 -23.45 -5.32 -5.07
C THR A 15 -22.09 -4.62 -4.98
N ARG A 16 -21.51 -4.45 -3.78
CA ARG A 16 -20.15 -3.93 -3.63
C ARG A 16 -19.16 -5.07 -3.64
N PRO A 17 -18.17 -5.04 -4.53
CA PRO A 17 -17.09 -6.02 -4.46
C PRO A 17 -16.45 -5.91 -3.07
N LEU A 18 -16.32 -7.03 -2.41
CA LEU A 18 -15.50 -7.14 -1.21
C LEU A 18 -14.11 -6.58 -1.57
N VAL A 19 -13.52 -5.81 -0.67
CA VAL A 19 -12.20 -5.24 -0.93
C VAL A 19 -11.17 -6.36 -0.88
N GLU A 20 -10.64 -6.73 -2.04
CA GLU A 20 -9.60 -7.75 -2.16
C GLU A 20 -8.25 -7.16 -1.80
N SER A 21 -7.53 -7.82 -0.92
CA SER A 21 -6.15 -7.54 -0.57
C SER A 21 -5.26 -8.72 -0.95
N PHE A 22 -4.01 -8.45 -1.28
CA PHE A 22 -3.07 -9.41 -1.83
C PHE A 22 -1.90 -9.62 -0.86
N VAL A 23 -1.86 -10.77 -0.21
CA VAL A 23 -0.90 -11.08 0.86
C VAL A 23 0.10 -12.11 0.39
N VAL A 24 1.38 -11.74 0.32
CA VAL A 24 2.49 -12.65 0.07
C VAL A 24 2.87 -13.30 1.40
N MET A 25 2.67 -14.60 1.51
CA MET A 25 3.17 -15.38 2.65
C MET A 25 4.68 -15.55 2.48
N LEU A 26 5.40 -15.34 3.57
CA LEU A 26 6.86 -15.42 3.56
C LEU A 26 7.31 -16.80 4.01
N GLU A 27 8.36 -17.30 3.35
CA GLU A 27 9.07 -18.50 3.77
C GLU A 27 10.06 -18.17 4.90
N PRO A 28 10.53 -19.17 5.64
CA PRO A 28 11.45 -18.96 6.77
C PRO A 28 12.76 -18.27 6.39
N ASP A 29 13.19 -18.42 5.16
CA ASP A 29 14.43 -17.83 4.64
C ASP A 29 14.30 -17.43 3.17
N LEU A 30 15.22 -16.59 2.73
CA LEU A 30 15.23 -16.04 1.37
C LEU A 30 15.47 -17.10 0.28
N ALA A 31 16.23 -18.16 0.58
CA ALA A 31 16.52 -19.22 -0.40
C ALA A 31 15.25 -20.03 -0.68
N SER A 32 14.52 -20.40 0.37
CA SER A 32 13.22 -21.07 0.30
C SER A 32 12.19 -20.21 -0.45
N PHE A 33 12.10 -18.91 -0.12
CA PHE A 33 11.23 -17.98 -0.80
C PHE A 33 11.55 -17.89 -2.32
N ARG A 34 12.84 -17.76 -2.67
CA ARG A 34 13.26 -17.71 -4.08
C ARG A 34 12.95 -19.01 -4.83
N SER A 35 13.08 -20.16 -4.17
CA SER A 35 12.75 -21.47 -4.76
C SER A 35 11.25 -21.60 -5.04
N ALA A 36 10.39 -21.13 -4.11
CA ALA A 36 8.94 -21.14 -4.24
C ALA A 36 8.41 -20.15 -5.29
N MET A 37 9.19 -19.11 -5.61
CA MET A 37 8.78 -18.10 -6.61
C MET A 37 8.64 -18.72 -8.01
N LYS A 38 7.64 -18.26 -8.77
CA LYS A 38 7.50 -18.60 -10.19
C LYS A 38 8.76 -18.20 -10.99
N ARG A 39 9.17 -19.05 -11.92
CA ARG A 39 10.38 -18.84 -12.74
C ARG A 39 10.40 -17.48 -13.45
N ASN A 40 9.26 -17.06 -14.03
CA ASN A 40 9.14 -15.78 -14.73
C ASN A 40 9.38 -14.56 -13.82
N ILE A 41 9.03 -14.66 -12.53
CA ILE A 41 9.30 -13.59 -11.55
C ILE A 41 10.78 -13.54 -11.22
N ARG A 42 11.42 -14.69 -10.94
CA ARG A 42 12.86 -14.76 -10.70
C ARG A 42 13.66 -14.18 -11.87
N GLU A 43 13.28 -14.54 -13.09
CA GLU A 43 13.91 -14.02 -14.32
C GLU A 43 13.66 -12.51 -14.48
N SER A 44 12.46 -12.04 -14.18
CA SER A 44 12.13 -10.61 -14.21
C SER A 44 12.97 -9.82 -13.22
N ILE A 45 13.09 -10.28 -11.97
CA ILE A 45 13.92 -9.63 -10.95
C ILE A 45 15.39 -9.58 -11.39
N ARG A 46 15.93 -10.74 -11.85
CA ARG A 46 17.30 -10.79 -12.36
C ARG A 46 17.52 -9.79 -13.52
N LYS A 47 16.54 -9.71 -14.45
CA LYS A 47 16.60 -8.76 -15.56
C LYS A 47 16.61 -7.31 -15.05
N CYS A 48 15.83 -6.97 -14.04
CA CYS A 48 15.80 -5.62 -13.44
C CYS A 48 17.20 -5.21 -12.94
N TYR A 49 17.83 -6.04 -12.11
CA TYR A 49 19.17 -5.76 -11.60
C TYR A 49 20.22 -5.72 -12.71
N ASN A 50 20.18 -6.66 -13.64
CA ASN A 50 21.16 -6.71 -14.74
C ASN A 50 21.02 -5.52 -15.67
N SER A 51 19.81 -5.05 -15.97
CA SER A 51 19.62 -3.89 -16.84
C SER A 51 20.07 -2.60 -16.17
N ALA A 52 19.78 -2.41 -14.88
CA ALA A 52 20.29 -1.28 -14.12
C ALA A 52 21.83 -1.27 -14.11
N LYS A 53 22.46 -2.40 -13.76
CA LYS A 53 23.92 -2.55 -13.72
C LYS A 53 24.57 -2.27 -15.08
N ARG A 54 24.01 -2.82 -16.17
CA ARG A 54 24.50 -2.63 -17.53
C ARG A 54 24.51 -1.14 -17.92
N ASP A 55 23.47 -0.40 -17.51
CA ASP A 55 23.30 1.00 -17.85
C ASP A 55 23.97 1.95 -16.82
N GLY A 56 24.79 1.40 -15.90
CA GLY A 56 25.51 2.19 -14.89
C GLY A 56 24.62 2.77 -13.79
N ILE A 57 23.40 2.22 -13.63
CA ILE A 57 22.44 2.66 -12.61
C ILE A 57 22.67 1.86 -11.34
N ASP A 58 23.22 2.51 -10.33
CA ASP A 58 23.37 1.96 -8.97
C ASP A 58 22.08 2.25 -8.18
N LEU A 59 21.29 1.19 -7.93
CA LEU A 59 20.05 1.26 -7.17
C LEU A 59 20.29 0.78 -5.74
N GLN A 60 20.21 1.70 -4.79
CA GLN A 60 20.37 1.42 -3.36
C GLN A 60 19.03 1.41 -2.65
N PHE A 61 18.74 0.32 -1.94
CA PHE A 61 17.54 0.20 -1.10
C PHE A 61 17.79 0.75 0.30
N ARG A 62 16.80 1.48 0.82
CA ARG A 62 16.78 1.94 2.21
C ARG A 62 15.41 1.73 2.83
N CYS A 63 15.41 1.33 4.10
CA CYS A 63 14.22 1.30 4.94
C CYS A 63 14.42 2.31 6.08
N LEU A 64 13.62 3.33 6.10
CA LEU A 64 13.62 4.36 7.13
C LEU A 64 12.64 4.01 8.23
N ARG A 65 13.10 4.08 9.49
CA ARG A 65 12.36 3.62 10.67
C ARG A 65 12.24 4.70 11.73
N ASP A 66 13.12 5.67 11.75
CA ASP A 66 13.14 6.76 12.72
C ASP A 66 12.44 8.02 12.19
N SER A 67 11.91 8.82 13.11
CA SER A 67 11.13 10.01 12.81
C SER A 67 11.89 11.03 11.97
N GLY A 68 13.17 11.29 12.29
CA GLY A 68 13.99 12.27 11.59
C GLY A 68 14.22 11.88 10.13
N SER A 69 14.64 10.62 9.89
CA SER A 69 14.86 10.09 8.54
C SER A 69 13.57 10.04 7.73
N ILE A 70 12.48 9.53 8.32
CA ILE A 70 11.18 9.50 7.62
C ILE A 70 10.75 10.92 7.26
N GLY A 71 10.76 11.86 8.22
CA GLY A 71 10.38 13.25 7.99
C GLY A 71 11.18 13.93 6.88
N ALA A 72 12.49 13.70 6.83
CA ALA A 72 13.37 14.25 5.82
C ALA A 72 13.04 13.81 4.39
N PHE A 73 12.53 12.57 4.20
CA PHE A 73 12.23 11.99 2.90
C PHE A 73 10.74 11.99 2.51
N LEU A 74 9.84 12.45 3.39
CA LEU A 74 8.42 12.61 3.04
C LEU A 74 8.20 13.53 1.82
N PRO A 75 8.90 14.66 1.63
CA PRO A 75 8.77 15.49 0.44
C PRO A 75 9.05 14.72 -0.87
N ASP A 76 10.10 13.88 -0.89
CA ASP A 76 10.40 13.02 -2.04
C ASP A 76 9.31 11.99 -2.30
N PHE A 77 8.79 11.38 -1.25
CA PHE A 77 7.68 10.44 -1.37
C PHE A 77 6.44 11.13 -1.98
N TYR A 78 6.05 12.32 -1.52
CA TYR A 78 4.92 13.06 -2.05
C TYR A 78 5.12 13.46 -3.51
N ARG A 79 6.32 13.92 -3.86
CA ARG A 79 6.71 14.22 -5.24
C ARG A 79 6.55 13.00 -6.15
N LEU A 80 7.09 11.85 -5.74
CA LEU A 80 7.01 10.61 -6.51
C LEU A 80 5.57 10.09 -6.64
N HIS A 81 4.78 10.22 -5.57
CA HIS A 81 3.37 9.84 -5.60
C HIS A 81 2.57 10.71 -6.59
N ALA A 82 2.80 12.03 -6.59
CA ALA A 82 2.19 12.95 -7.55
C ALA A 82 2.60 12.62 -9.00
N LEU A 83 3.87 12.31 -9.25
CA LEU A 83 4.33 11.87 -10.58
C LEU A 83 3.59 10.63 -11.06
N ARG A 84 3.39 9.64 -10.17
CA ARG A 84 2.62 8.43 -10.49
C ARG A 84 1.14 8.72 -10.75
N ALA A 85 0.52 9.60 -9.96
CA ALA A 85 -0.88 9.98 -10.12
C ALA A 85 -1.14 10.67 -11.47
N ASN A 86 -0.16 11.43 -11.97
CA ASN A 86 -0.24 12.17 -13.23
C ASN A 86 0.17 11.34 -14.46
N GLN A 87 0.51 10.06 -14.31
CA GLN A 87 0.80 9.20 -15.46
C GLN A 87 -0.46 8.99 -16.30
N THR A 88 -0.33 9.23 -17.61
CA THR A 88 -1.44 9.09 -18.58
C THR A 88 -1.70 7.65 -19.00
N HIS A 89 -0.75 6.75 -18.75
CA HIS A 89 -0.82 5.33 -19.13
C HIS A 89 -0.95 4.44 -17.89
N GLY A 90 -1.89 3.49 -17.93
CA GLY A 90 -2.13 2.52 -16.86
C GLY A 90 -3.34 2.84 -15.98
N THR A 91 -3.36 2.28 -14.78
CA THR A 91 -4.43 2.54 -13.80
C THR A 91 -4.33 3.96 -13.26
N ARG A 92 -5.40 4.75 -13.45
CA ARG A 92 -5.46 6.12 -12.94
C ARG A 92 -5.42 6.10 -11.41
N HIS A 93 -4.48 6.80 -10.81
CA HIS A 93 -4.35 6.96 -9.38
C HIS A 93 -4.73 8.38 -8.96
N ARG A 94 -5.44 8.52 -7.84
CA ARG A 94 -5.69 9.84 -7.25
C ARG A 94 -4.40 10.30 -6.55
N ASN A 95 -4.06 11.58 -6.68
CA ASN A 95 -3.03 12.21 -5.86
C ASN A 95 -3.61 12.53 -4.47
N VAL A 96 -3.62 11.53 -3.58
CA VAL A 96 -4.19 11.68 -2.22
C VAL A 96 -3.42 12.72 -1.40
N PHE A 97 -2.13 12.87 -1.65
CA PHE A 97 -1.26 13.80 -0.91
C PHE A 97 -1.23 15.22 -1.51
N GLU A 98 -2.15 15.55 -2.41
CA GLU A 98 -2.47 16.92 -2.76
C GLU A 98 -3.20 17.62 -1.60
N GLU A 99 -3.97 16.87 -0.84
CA GLU A 99 -4.74 17.32 0.31
C GLU A 99 -3.86 17.47 1.56
N ASP A 100 -3.88 18.63 2.19
CA ASP A 100 -3.07 18.92 3.38
C ASP A 100 -3.35 17.99 4.55
N TYR A 101 -4.62 17.61 4.77
CA TYR A 101 -4.97 16.68 5.84
C TYR A 101 -4.30 15.32 5.69
N ALA A 102 -4.11 14.82 4.46
CA ALA A 102 -3.45 13.55 4.21
C ALA A 102 -1.95 13.64 4.52
N ARG A 103 -1.30 14.76 4.17
CA ARG A 103 0.10 15.01 4.53
C ARG A 103 0.27 15.15 6.04
N GLN A 104 -0.62 15.91 6.72
CA GLN A 104 -0.60 16.06 8.17
C GLN A 104 -0.80 14.73 8.88
N PHE A 105 -1.70 13.88 8.39
CA PHE A 105 -1.91 12.54 8.93
C PHE A 105 -0.62 11.70 8.85
N ILE A 106 0.03 11.65 7.69
CA ILE A 106 1.29 10.89 7.57
C ILE A 106 2.40 11.52 8.42
N ALA A 107 2.51 12.85 8.51
CA ALA A 107 3.48 13.52 9.35
C ALA A 107 3.25 13.19 10.85
N THR A 108 2.00 13.11 11.29
CA THR A 108 1.65 12.69 12.66
C THR A 108 2.07 11.23 12.92
N LEU A 109 1.87 10.33 11.97
CA LEU A 109 2.34 8.95 12.12
C LEU A 109 3.87 8.85 12.11
N ALA A 110 4.54 9.70 11.32
CA ALA A 110 6.00 9.78 11.22
C ALA A 110 6.66 10.39 12.46
N SER A 111 5.93 11.14 13.29
CA SER A 111 6.48 11.70 14.55
C SER A 111 6.76 10.62 15.61
N ASP A 112 6.04 9.48 15.53
CA ASP A 112 6.25 8.33 16.42
C ASP A 112 6.11 7.02 15.58
N PRO A 113 7.15 6.68 14.80
CA PRO A 113 7.09 5.53 13.89
C PRO A 113 7.11 4.18 14.63
N ASP A 114 7.59 4.12 15.86
CA ASP A 114 7.57 2.88 16.64
C ASP A 114 6.15 2.54 17.08
N ARG A 115 5.38 3.53 17.51
CA ARG A 115 3.98 3.35 17.88
C ARG A 115 3.06 3.16 16.67
N SER A 116 3.28 3.92 15.60
CA SER A 116 2.44 3.86 14.39
C SER A 116 2.75 2.67 13.49
N GLY A 117 3.93 2.07 13.63
CA GLY A 117 4.45 1.07 12.71
C GLY A 117 4.87 1.63 11.35
N LEU A 118 4.85 2.97 11.16
CA LEU A 118 5.15 3.58 9.87
C LEU A 118 6.60 3.30 9.45
N ARG A 119 6.76 2.91 8.18
CA ARG A 119 8.05 2.70 7.52
C ARG A 119 8.03 3.36 6.15
N LEU A 120 9.16 3.93 5.76
CA LEU A 120 9.34 4.48 4.43
C LEU A 120 10.47 3.74 3.72
N PHE A 121 10.11 3.06 2.64
CA PHE A 121 11.03 2.30 1.80
C PHE A 121 11.40 3.14 0.59
N LEU A 122 12.69 3.25 0.31
CA LEU A 122 13.25 4.04 -0.77
C LEU A 122 14.11 3.19 -1.70
N MET A 123 14.10 3.55 -2.97
CA MET A 123 15.14 3.18 -3.92
C MET A 123 15.83 4.46 -4.36
N GLN A 124 17.14 4.53 -4.19
CA GLN A 124 17.95 5.69 -4.54
C GLN A 124 18.94 5.34 -5.65
N HIS A 125 19.21 6.30 -6.50
CA HIS A 125 20.33 6.31 -7.43
C HIS A 125 21.16 7.54 -7.13
N HIS A 126 22.36 7.35 -6.58
CA HIS A 126 23.13 8.38 -5.91
C HIS A 126 22.28 9.09 -4.83
N ASP A 127 22.24 10.41 -4.81
CA ASP A 127 21.46 11.20 -3.84
C ASP A 127 19.98 11.37 -4.22
N ARG A 128 19.55 10.84 -5.38
CA ARG A 128 18.19 11.00 -5.89
C ARG A 128 17.29 9.82 -5.48
N VAL A 129 16.16 10.12 -4.87
CA VAL A 129 15.10 9.11 -4.62
C VAL A 129 14.31 8.90 -5.90
N VAL A 130 14.39 7.68 -6.44
CA VAL A 130 13.78 7.31 -7.73
C VAL A 130 12.51 6.46 -7.59
N ALA A 131 12.34 5.83 -6.43
CA ALA A 131 11.08 5.17 -6.05
C ALA A 131 10.92 5.19 -4.53
N ALA A 132 9.68 5.29 -4.07
CA ALA A 132 9.35 5.28 -2.65
C ALA A 132 8.04 4.55 -2.39
N ARG A 133 7.93 3.95 -1.21
CA ARG A 133 6.71 3.29 -0.75
C ARG A 133 6.55 3.42 0.76
N LEU A 134 5.35 3.80 1.20
CA LEU A 134 4.96 3.74 2.60
C LEU A 134 4.51 2.32 2.96
N GLY A 135 4.76 1.93 4.20
CA GLY A 135 4.24 0.71 4.77
C GLY A 135 3.98 0.85 6.27
N PHE A 136 3.22 -0.08 6.80
CA PHE A 136 2.93 -0.19 8.23
C PHE A 136 3.39 -1.57 8.71
N GLU A 137 4.37 -1.55 9.59
CA GLU A 137 4.94 -2.75 10.19
C GLU A 137 4.11 -3.14 11.41
N THR A 138 3.78 -4.43 11.51
CA THR A 138 3.17 -5.06 12.67
C THR A 138 4.11 -6.14 13.21
N GLU A 139 3.75 -6.81 14.31
CA GLU A 139 4.53 -7.89 14.88
C GLU A 139 4.83 -8.98 13.84
N ASP A 140 3.82 -9.47 13.14
CA ASP A 140 3.90 -10.60 12.22
C ASP A 140 4.02 -10.24 10.74
N GLY A 141 3.84 -8.97 10.38
CA GLY A 141 3.75 -8.62 8.98
C GLY A 141 4.04 -7.17 8.63
N LEU A 142 3.93 -6.89 7.36
CA LEU A 142 4.08 -5.57 6.79
C LEU A 142 2.93 -5.30 5.82
N TYR A 143 2.20 -4.21 6.00
CA TYR A 143 1.21 -3.72 5.05
C TYR A 143 1.82 -2.62 4.18
N LEU A 144 1.94 -2.85 2.88
CA LEU A 144 2.40 -1.86 1.92
C LEU A 144 1.26 -0.95 1.51
N TYR A 145 1.51 0.35 1.54
CA TYR A 145 0.51 1.37 1.28
C TYR A 145 0.80 2.13 -0.02
N TYR A 146 0.73 3.45 -0.01
CA TYR A 146 0.98 4.28 -1.19
C TYR A 146 2.43 4.21 -1.66
N SER A 147 2.61 4.44 -2.96
CA SER A 147 3.92 4.43 -3.60
C SER A 147 3.99 5.41 -4.75
N GLY A 148 5.20 5.74 -5.15
CA GLY A 148 5.50 6.52 -6.34
C GLY A 148 6.87 6.20 -6.88
N TYR A 149 7.11 6.54 -8.15
CA TYR A 149 8.40 6.35 -8.81
C TYR A 149 8.55 7.29 -10.00
N GLU A 150 9.76 7.54 -10.42
CA GLU A 150 10.07 8.31 -11.62
C GLU A 150 9.93 7.44 -12.87
N ALA A 151 9.18 7.94 -13.84
CA ALA A 151 8.83 7.18 -15.05
C ALA A 151 10.06 6.70 -15.84
N GLU A 152 11.13 7.48 -15.87
CA GLU A 152 12.39 7.12 -16.53
C GLU A 152 13.06 5.87 -15.95
N PHE A 153 12.83 5.57 -14.66
CA PHE A 153 13.31 4.35 -14.00
C PHE A 153 12.36 3.16 -14.18
N GLY A 154 11.21 3.37 -14.80
CA GLY A 154 10.25 2.31 -15.12
C GLY A 154 10.84 1.18 -15.96
N LYS A 155 11.75 1.50 -16.90
CA LYS A 155 12.47 0.51 -17.72
C LYS A 155 13.31 -0.49 -16.92
N TYR A 156 13.73 -0.12 -15.71
CA TYR A 156 14.43 -0.99 -14.76
C TYR A 156 13.46 -1.69 -13.80
N SER A 157 12.14 -1.53 -13.99
CA SER A 157 11.10 -2.08 -13.11
C SER A 157 11.35 -1.76 -11.62
N VAL A 158 11.77 -0.52 -11.34
CA VAL A 158 12.24 -0.08 -10.01
C VAL A 158 11.24 -0.40 -8.88
N MET A 159 9.92 -0.35 -9.17
CA MET A 159 8.89 -0.71 -8.19
C MET A 159 8.86 -2.21 -7.89
N THR A 160 9.15 -3.07 -8.86
CA THR A 160 9.27 -4.53 -8.62
C THR A 160 10.50 -4.83 -7.78
N THR A 161 11.61 -4.17 -8.08
CA THR A 161 12.85 -4.28 -7.30
C THR A 161 12.64 -3.79 -5.87
N LEU A 162 11.99 -2.63 -5.67
CA LEU A 162 11.64 -2.11 -4.35
C LEU A 162 10.80 -3.11 -3.54
N VAL A 163 9.74 -3.67 -4.12
CA VAL A 163 8.91 -4.68 -3.43
C VAL A 163 9.72 -5.93 -3.11
N TYR A 164 10.62 -6.36 -3.98
CA TYR A 164 11.47 -7.52 -3.71
C TYR A 164 12.45 -7.27 -2.55
N GLU A 165 13.08 -6.10 -2.48
CA GLU A 165 13.95 -5.73 -1.35
C GLU A 165 13.17 -5.63 -0.03
N VAL A 166 11.94 -5.10 -0.08
CA VAL A 166 11.04 -5.08 1.08
C VAL A 166 10.70 -6.50 1.56
N ILE A 167 10.37 -7.41 0.64
CA ILE A 167 10.11 -8.83 0.98
C ILE A 167 11.34 -9.47 1.61
N LYS A 168 12.52 -9.26 1.01
CA LYS A 168 13.80 -9.78 1.51
C LYS A 168 14.07 -9.30 2.94
N GLN A 169 13.96 -8.00 3.19
CA GLN A 169 14.12 -7.42 4.52
C GLN A 169 13.07 -7.95 5.51
N SER A 170 11.82 -8.15 5.06
CA SER A 170 10.76 -8.70 5.91
C SER A 170 11.08 -10.13 6.34
N ILE A 171 11.62 -10.97 5.45
CA ILE A 171 12.09 -12.32 5.78
C ILE A 171 13.24 -12.25 6.80
N GLU A 172 14.25 -11.41 6.55
CA GLU A 172 15.40 -11.20 7.45
C GLU A 172 14.97 -10.72 8.84
N SER A 173 13.85 -9.97 8.93
CA SER A 173 13.24 -9.51 10.18
C SER A 173 12.24 -10.49 10.80
N GLY A 174 12.14 -11.72 10.28
CA GLY A 174 11.26 -12.77 10.82
C GLY A 174 9.76 -12.52 10.61
N LYS A 175 9.37 -11.66 9.68
CA LYS A 175 7.96 -11.43 9.37
C LYS A 175 7.36 -12.63 8.64
N LYS A 176 6.06 -12.87 8.85
CA LYS A 176 5.31 -13.99 8.26
C LYS A 176 4.64 -13.62 6.94
N ALA A 177 4.36 -12.33 6.73
CA ALA A 177 3.61 -11.89 5.55
C ALA A 177 3.92 -10.45 5.12
N VAL A 178 3.82 -10.19 3.81
CA VAL A 178 3.77 -8.84 3.24
C VAL A 178 2.46 -8.65 2.50
N ASN A 179 1.64 -7.74 2.97
CA ASN A 179 0.40 -7.35 2.32
C ASN A 179 0.68 -6.28 1.27
N LEU A 180 0.38 -6.55 0.01
CA LEU A 180 0.61 -5.67 -1.12
C LEU A 180 -0.50 -4.62 -1.31
N SER A 181 -1.41 -4.48 -0.33
CA SER A 181 -2.55 -3.58 -0.37
C SER A 181 -3.71 -4.07 -1.27
N VAL A 182 -4.74 -3.25 -1.34
CA VAL A 182 -5.99 -3.53 -2.05
C VAL A 182 -5.92 -3.22 -3.54
N GLY A 183 -6.86 -3.76 -4.31
CA GLY A 183 -6.99 -3.55 -5.75
C GLY A 183 -6.15 -4.52 -6.57
N ARG A 184 -6.83 -5.22 -7.49
CA ARG A 184 -6.24 -6.25 -8.37
C ARG A 184 -5.47 -5.58 -9.51
N ASP A 185 -4.18 -5.81 -9.56
CA ASP A 185 -3.32 -5.45 -10.69
C ASP A 185 -2.15 -6.44 -10.85
N VAL A 186 -1.51 -6.45 -12.02
CA VAL A 186 -0.42 -7.37 -12.35
C VAL A 186 0.79 -7.18 -11.42
N SER A 187 1.02 -5.96 -10.91
CA SER A 187 2.14 -5.70 -10.00
C SER A 187 2.03 -6.46 -8.68
N LYS A 188 0.80 -6.82 -8.28
CA LYS A 188 0.48 -7.60 -7.07
C LYS A 188 0.30 -9.08 -7.38
N THR A 189 -0.56 -9.42 -8.35
CA THR A 189 -0.89 -10.82 -8.66
C THR A 189 0.30 -11.64 -9.16
N ARG A 190 1.31 -10.98 -9.74
CA ARG A 190 2.56 -11.63 -10.17
C ARG A 190 3.31 -12.33 -9.05
N TRP A 191 3.20 -11.87 -7.79
CA TRP A 191 3.85 -12.45 -6.62
C TRP A 191 3.17 -13.73 -6.12
N SER A 192 2.10 -14.19 -6.78
CA SER A 192 1.27 -15.33 -6.36
C SER A 192 0.73 -15.20 -4.92
N PRO A 193 0.17 -14.04 -4.58
CA PRO A 193 -0.30 -13.77 -3.24
C PRO A 193 -1.52 -14.62 -2.89
N ARG A 194 -1.76 -14.81 -1.59
CA ARG A 194 -3.07 -15.22 -1.07
C ARG A 194 -4.01 -14.03 -1.15
N GLU A 195 -5.16 -14.23 -1.75
CA GLU A 195 -6.22 -13.22 -1.80
C GLU A 195 -7.01 -13.26 -0.48
N GLN A 196 -7.11 -12.10 0.16
CA GLN A 196 -7.92 -11.91 1.37
C GLN A 196 -9.00 -10.90 1.08
N THR A 197 -10.22 -11.18 1.50
CA THR A 197 -11.36 -10.33 1.30
C THR A 197 -11.74 -9.64 2.60
N TYR A 198 -11.85 -8.32 2.58
CA TYR A 198 -12.27 -7.52 3.73
C TYR A 198 -13.69 -7.03 3.56
N ARG A 199 -14.42 -6.97 4.66
CA ARG A 199 -15.77 -6.37 4.73
C ARG A 199 -15.65 -4.96 5.28
N TRP A 200 -16.45 -4.06 4.76
CA TRP A 200 -16.62 -2.74 5.34
C TRP A 200 -17.47 -2.82 6.61
N ASN A 201 -16.96 -2.26 7.70
CA ASN A 201 -17.70 -2.06 8.93
C ASN A 201 -17.89 -0.57 9.14
N LEU A 202 -19.14 -0.12 9.23
CA LEU A 202 -19.48 1.27 9.52
C LEU A 202 -19.83 1.37 11.02
N MET A 203 -19.11 2.21 11.73
CA MET A 203 -19.34 2.49 13.14
C MET A 203 -19.89 3.90 13.31
N PHE A 204 -20.96 4.04 14.05
CA PHE A 204 -21.61 5.33 14.32
C PHE A 204 -21.57 5.64 15.80
N ARG A 205 -21.31 6.89 16.15
CA ARG A 205 -21.40 7.34 17.53
C ARG A 205 -22.86 7.22 18.02
N PRO A 206 -23.12 6.80 19.28
CA PRO A 206 -24.46 6.73 19.88
C PRO A 206 -24.96 8.14 20.25
N THR A 207 -25.04 9.04 19.28
CA THR A 207 -25.54 10.41 19.40
C THR A 207 -26.63 10.64 18.38
N MET A 208 -27.48 11.64 18.57
CA MET A 208 -28.50 12.01 17.59
C MET A 208 -27.94 12.20 16.18
N ARG A 209 -26.78 12.90 16.06
CA ARG A 209 -26.08 13.09 14.78
C ARG A 209 -25.59 11.76 14.19
N GLY A 210 -25.06 10.86 15.02
CA GLY A 210 -24.65 9.52 14.58
C GLY A 210 -25.82 8.67 14.11
N LEU A 211 -26.95 8.70 14.81
CA LEU A 211 -28.18 8.01 14.40
C LEU A 211 -28.75 8.58 13.07
N MET A 212 -28.74 9.90 12.90
CA MET A 212 -29.14 10.52 11.63
C MET A 212 -28.21 10.13 10.47
N ALA A 213 -26.88 10.15 10.70
CA ALA A 213 -25.89 9.73 9.71
C ALA A 213 -26.08 8.24 9.35
N ARG A 214 -26.30 7.37 10.34
CA ARG A 214 -26.64 5.96 10.13
C ARG A 214 -27.87 5.80 9.24
N PHE A 215 -28.96 6.47 9.60
CA PHE A 215 -30.20 6.40 8.83
C PHE A 215 -30.01 6.87 7.39
N ALA A 216 -29.33 8.01 7.18
CA ALA A 216 -29.05 8.55 5.87
C ALA A 216 -28.20 7.60 5.00
N ILE A 217 -27.10 7.09 5.55
CA ILE A 217 -26.21 6.17 4.84
C ILE A 217 -26.93 4.86 4.50
N LEU A 218 -27.69 4.27 5.44
CA LEU A 218 -28.43 3.04 5.19
C LEU A 218 -29.55 3.24 4.13
N SER A 219 -30.21 4.41 4.14
CA SER A 219 -31.21 4.75 3.13
C SER A 219 -30.55 4.92 1.75
N MET A 220 -29.44 5.61 1.65
CA MET A 220 -28.67 5.77 0.41
C MET A 220 -28.21 4.40 -0.14
N MET A 221 -27.71 3.52 0.71
CA MET A 221 -27.27 2.17 0.32
C MET A 221 -28.44 1.32 -0.18
N ARG A 222 -29.65 1.46 0.40
CA ARG A 222 -30.86 0.78 -0.10
C ARG A 222 -31.28 1.30 -1.47
N LEU A 223 -31.23 2.62 -1.70
CA LEU A 223 -31.54 3.23 -2.98
C LEU A 223 -30.55 2.82 -4.08
N GLU A 224 -29.26 2.75 -3.73
CA GLU A 224 -28.21 2.23 -4.61
C GLU A 224 -28.46 0.76 -4.99
N TYR A 225 -28.81 -0.06 -4.00
CA TYR A 225 -29.14 -1.48 -4.22
C TYR A 225 -30.39 -1.65 -5.11
N ALA A 226 -31.39 -0.79 -4.94
CA ALA A 226 -32.58 -0.76 -5.76
C ALA A 226 -32.36 -0.15 -7.17
N GLY A 227 -31.14 0.29 -7.49
CA GLY A 227 -30.79 0.85 -8.80
C GLY A 227 -31.21 2.30 -9.04
N TYR A 228 -31.68 3.01 -8.00
CA TYR A 228 -32.10 4.40 -8.11
C TYR A 228 -30.92 5.39 -8.04
N LEU A 229 -29.77 4.97 -7.52
CA LEU A 229 -28.57 5.80 -7.41
C LEU A 229 -27.36 5.06 -7.99
N PRO A 230 -26.41 5.78 -8.61
CA PRO A 230 -25.14 5.22 -9.02
C PRO A 230 -24.34 4.76 -7.78
N ALA A 231 -23.54 3.72 -7.94
CA ALA A 231 -22.73 3.18 -6.85
C ALA A 231 -21.89 4.27 -6.17
N LEU A 232 -22.12 4.49 -4.87
CA LEU A 232 -21.32 5.40 -4.06
C LEU A 232 -19.87 4.86 -4.00
N ARG A 233 -18.96 5.54 -4.68
CA ARG A 233 -17.51 5.32 -4.53
C ARG A 233 -17.07 6.07 -3.28
N LEU A 234 -17.10 5.39 -2.14
CA LEU A 234 -16.37 5.86 -0.97
C LEU A 234 -14.87 5.67 -1.29
N SER A 235 -14.26 6.73 -1.75
CA SER A 235 -12.80 6.83 -2.02
C SER A 235 -12.03 7.02 -0.72
#